data_c7e0fcf08143cc7f897473cee200a547
#
_entry.id   c7e0fcf08143cc7f897473cee200a547
#
_cell.length_a   1.000
_cell.length_b   1.000
_cell.length_c   1.000
_cell.angle_alpha   90.00
_cell.angle_beta   90.00
_cell.angle_gamma   90.00
#
_symmetry.space_group_name_H-M   'P 1'
#
loop_
_entity.id
_entity.type
_entity.pdbx_description
1 polymer ?
#
loop_
_entity_poly.entity_id
_entity_poly.type
_entity_poly.pdbx_seq_one_letter_code
_entity_poly.pdbx_strand_id
1 'polypeptide(L)'
;MKKILAIAPHTDDIELGCGATLHKFKDLYQIDTIGITSAQPLATGDPIQEFYEAMSIIRANVTFLGYTPRILNEQRQKLLDYFWNLNKKNKYDIIFCPSSYDHHQDHQIVYQEVFRAFKHSTILGYELPWNNRTFRTDVFISVDEDDLDAKIKMLDCYQT
;
A
#
# COMPACT_ATOMS: atom_id res chain seq x y z
N MET A 1 13.97 11.95 -10.61
CA MET A 1 14.00 11.28 -9.29
C MET A 1 13.38 9.91 -9.48
N LYS A 2 13.90 8.88 -8.82
CA LYS A 2 13.30 7.54 -8.82
C LYS A 2 11.94 7.58 -8.13
N LYS A 3 11.05 6.66 -8.50
CA LYS A 3 9.68 6.63 -8.01
C LYS A 3 9.33 5.33 -7.32
N ILE A 4 8.64 5.47 -6.19
CA ILE A 4 8.01 4.35 -5.47
C ILE A 4 6.49 4.48 -5.62
N LEU A 5 5.83 3.34 -5.83
CA LEU A 5 4.39 3.19 -5.68
C LEU A 5 4.12 2.27 -4.51
N ALA A 6 3.31 2.69 -3.54
CA ALA A 6 2.80 1.83 -2.49
C ALA A 6 1.29 1.67 -2.63
N ILE A 7 0.80 0.44 -2.53
CA ILE A 7 -0.60 0.10 -2.80
C ILE A 7 -1.21 -0.56 -1.58
N ALA A 8 -2.25 0.06 -1.05
CA ALA A 8 -3.06 -0.41 0.07
C ALA A 8 -4.37 -0.99 -0.45
N PRO A 9 -4.66 -2.28 -0.28
CA PRO A 9 -6.02 -2.81 -0.45
C PRO A 9 -7.04 -2.08 0.43
N HIS A 10 -6.70 -1.82 1.70
CA HIS A 10 -7.48 -1.04 2.66
C HIS A 10 -6.62 0.12 3.19
N THR A 11 -7.25 1.12 3.77
CA THR A 11 -6.63 2.40 4.13
C THR A 11 -5.63 2.36 5.28
N ASP A 12 -5.16 1.26 5.78
CA ASP A 12 -4.16 1.12 6.86
C ASP A 12 -3.01 0.17 6.49
N ASP A 13 -3.14 -0.54 5.39
CA ASP A 13 -2.22 -1.62 5.00
C ASP A 13 -0.78 -1.14 4.72
N ILE A 14 -0.62 0.05 4.14
CA ILE A 14 0.72 0.62 3.85
C ILE A 14 1.45 0.93 5.14
N GLU A 15 0.79 1.59 6.07
CA GLU A 15 1.35 2.00 7.35
C GLU A 15 1.79 0.77 8.15
N LEU A 16 0.92 -0.23 8.20
CA LEU A 16 1.16 -1.49 8.90
C LEU A 16 2.28 -2.29 8.24
N GLY A 17 2.27 -2.40 6.92
CA GLY A 17 3.18 -3.28 6.19
C GLY A 17 4.56 -2.66 5.91
N CYS A 18 4.62 -1.40 5.49
CA CYS A 18 5.86 -0.77 5.02
C CYS A 18 6.03 0.72 5.38
N GLY A 19 5.24 1.27 6.31
CA GLY A 19 5.26 2.70 6.65
C GLY A 19 6.64 3.23 7.05
N ALA A 20 7.37 2.54 7.93
CA ALA A 20 8.73 2.92 8.33
C ALA A 20 9.71 2.92 7.13
N THR A 21 9.61 1.92 6.26
CA THR A 21 10.43 1.84 5.04
C THR A 21 10.16 3.02 4.09
N LEU A 22 8.91 3.39 3.92
CA LEU A 22 8.56 4.53 3.08
C LEU A 22 9.01 5.85 3.69
N HIS A 23 8.94 6.00 5.02
CA HIS A 23 9.50 7.17 5.70
C HIS A 23 10.99 7.31 5.45
N LYS A 24 11.75 6.22 5.56
CA LYS A 24 13.19 6.20 5.25
C LYS A 24 13.49 6.65 3.81
N PHE A 25 12.60 6.33 2.88
CA PHE A 25 12.81 6.63 1.47
C PHE A 25 12.23 7.98 0.99
N LYS A 26 11.47 8.70 1.82
CA LYS A 26 10.73 9.91 1.43
C LYS A 26 11.57 11.05 0.85
N ASP A 27 12.83 11.13 1.25
CA ASP A 27 13.75 12.18 0.76
C ASP A 27 14.59 11.72 -0.45
N LEU A 28 14.58 10.40 -0.75
CA LEU A 28 15.34 9.79 -1.85
C LEU A 28 14.48 9.50 -3.08
N TYR A 29 13.19 9.27 -2.87
CA TYR A 29 12.23 8.87 -3.89
C TYR A 29 11.01 9.79 -3.89
N GLN A 30 10.42 9.98 -5.06
CA GLN A 30 9.02 10.42 -5.13
C GLN A 30 8.13 9.24 -4.77
N ILE A 31 7.25 9.41 -3.79
CA ILE A 31 6.34 8.36 -3.33
C ILE A 31 4.92 8.70 -3.77
N ASP A 32 4.34 7.78 -4.52
CA ASP A 32 2.91 7.79 -4.86
C ASP A 32 2.24 6.65 -4.08
N THR A 33 1.07 6.91 -3.49
CA THR A 33 0.30 5.92 -2.73
C THR A 33 -1.12 5.77 -3.28
N ILE A 34 -1.64 4.55 -3.25
CA ILE A 34 -2.99 4.24 -3.69
C ILE A 34 -3.70 3.45 -2.59
N GLY A 35 -4.80 4.02 -2.06
CA GLY A 35 -5.81 3.30 -1.29
C GLY A 35 -6.90 2.78 -2.23
N ILE A 36 -7.19 1.49 -2.23
CA ILE A 36 -8.16 0.90 -3.15
C ILE A 36 -9.55 0.92 -2.55
N THR A 37 -9.70 0.44 -1.32
CA THR A 37 -10.95 0.45 -0.56
C THR A 37 -10.72 1.09 0.79
N SER A 38 -11.78 1.59 1.43
CA SER A 38 -11.71 1.97 2.84
C SER A 38 -12.05 0.78 3.73
N ALA A 39 -11.45 0.71 4.92
CA ALA A 39 -12.02 -0.07 6.01
C ALA A 39 -13.48 0.39 6.24
N GLN A 40 -14.36 -0.52 6.66
CA GLN A 40 -15.72 -0.10 7.01
C GLN A 40 -15.63 0.81 8.24
N PRO A 41 -16.24 2.02 8.22
CA PRO A 41 -16.14 2.92 9.33
C PRO A 41 -16.72 2.24 10.59
N LEU A 42 -15.86 2.05 11.58
CA LEU A 42 -16.32 1.92 12.94
C LEU A 42 -16.92 3.29 13.31
N ALA A 43 -17.87 3.38 14.20
CA ALA A 43 -18.82 4.48 14.38
C ALA A 43 -18.25 5.91 14.57
N THR A 44 -16.96 6.18 14.46
CA THR A 44 -16.35 7.46 14.88
C THR A 44 -15.24 8.03 13.98
N GLY A 45 -14.89 7.45 12.83
CA GLY A 45 -13.80 7.96 12.01
C GLY A 45 -14.14 8.10 10.52
N ASP A 46 -13.30 8.80 9.78
CA ASP A 46 -13.29 8.84 8.32
C ASP A 46 -11.99 8.17 7.81
N PRO A 47 -12.00 6.86 7.51
CA PRO A 47 -10.81 6.11 7.12
C PRO A 47 -10.11 6.68 5.89
N ILE A 48 -10.84 7.38 5.02
CA ILE A 48 -10.27 8.00 3.83
C ILE A 48 -9.47 9.24 4.21
N GLN A 49 -10.03 10.10 5.06
CA GLN A 49 -9.33 11.28 5.57
C GLN A 49 -8.11 10.87 6.41
N GLU A 50 -8.27 9.89 7.28
CA GLU A 50 -7.19 9.32 8.10
C GLU A 50 -6.03 8.79 7.24
N PHE A 51 -6.34 8.13 6.12
CA PHE A 51 -5.33 7.70 5.14
C PHE A 51 -4.58 8.88 4.51
N TYR A 52 -5.26 9.95 4.12
CA TYR A 52 -4.59 11.15 3.60
C TYR A 52 -3.68 11.78 4.66
N GLU A 53 -4.11 11.86 5.90
CA GLU A 53 -3.32 12.39 7.01
C GLU A 53 -2.08 11.54 7.28
N ALA A 54 -2.23 10.22 7.37
CA ALA A 54 -1.12 9.29 7.53
C ALA A 54 -0.08 9.41 6.40
N MET A 55 -0.52 9.43 5.14
CA MET A 55 0.36 9.53 3.99
C MET A 55 1.06 10.90 3.89
N SER A 56 0.51 11.95 4.50
CA SER A 56 1.15 13.27 4.54
C SER A 56 2.48 13.25 5.32
N ILE A 57 2.63 12.38 6.30
CA ILE A 57 3.85 12.21 7.12
C ILE A 57 5.04 11.79 6.27
N ILE A 58 4.81 11.00 5.24
CA ILE A 58 5.84 10.58 4.26
C ILE A 58 5.83 11.45 2.99
N ARG A 59 5.06 12.53 2.95
CA ARG A 59 4.94 13.44 1.80
C ARG A 59 4.55 12.73 0.50
N ALA A 60 3.73 11.69 0.59
CA ALA A 60 3.29 10.96 -0.57
C ALA A 60 2.22 11.70 -1.38
N ASN A 61 2.19 11.48 -2.69
CA ASN A 61 1.04 11.82 -3.51
C ASN A 61 -0.02 10.73 -3.34
N VAL A 62 -1.19 11.07 -2.85
CA VAL A 62 -2.23 10.11 -2.48
C VAL A 62 -3.32 10.04 -3.55
N THR A 63 -3.71 8.83 -3.89
CA THR A 63 -4.92 8.54 -4.69
C THR A 63 -5.79 7.55 -3.94
N PHE A 64 -7.08 7.82 -3.85
CA PHE A 64 -8.06 6.87 -3.33
C PHE A 64 -9.03 6.47 -4.44
N LEU A 65 -9.26 5.15 -4.64
CA LEU A 65 -10.03 4.65 -5.77
C LEU A 65 -11.52 4.43 -5.46
N GLY A 66 -11.87 4.20 -4.20
CA GLY A 66 -13.26 4.02 -3.76
C GLY A 66 -13.93 2.73 -4.22
N TYR A 67 -13.15 1.66 -4.40
CA TYR A 67 -13.71 0.34 -4.67
C TYR A 67 -14.41 -0.22 -3.43
N THR A 68 -15.31 -1.17 -3.64
CA THR A 68 -16.03 -1.83 -2.54
C THR A 68 -15.17 -2.94 -1.94
N PRO A 69 -14.90 -2.95 -0.62
CA PRO A 69 -14.14 -4.00 0.02
C PRO A 69 -14.87 -5.35 -0.03
N ARG A 70 -14.11 -6.43 0.05
CA ARG A 70 -14.56 -7.83 0.04
C ARG A 70 -15.13 -8.36 -1.28
N ILE A 71 -15.33 -7.49 -2.28
CA ILE A 71 -15.81 -7.87 -3.61
C ILE A 71 -14.88 -7.41 -4.74
N LEU A 72 -13.58 -7.19 -4.45
CA LEU A 72 -12.61 -6.82 -5.47
C LEU A 72 -12.48 -7.85 -6.58
N ASN A 73 -12.80 -9.12 -6.31
CA ASN A 73 -12.86 -10.17 -7.32
C ASN A 73 -13.82 -9.85 -8.47
N GLU A 74 -14.91 -9.15 -8.22
CA GLU A 74 -15.87 -8.73 -9.25
C GLU A 74 -15.37 -7.51 -10.06
N GLN A 75 -14.36 -6.82 -9.53
CA GLN A 75 -13.84 -5.57 -10.10
C GLN A 75 -12.40 -5.72 -10.63
N ARG A 76 -11.88 -6.94 -10.69
CA ARG A 76 -10.49 -7.26 -11.08
C ARG A 76 -10.06 -6.59 -12.38
N GLN A 77 -10.88 -6.70 -13.42
CA GLN A 77 -10.50 -6.16 -14.73
C GLN A 77 -10.38 -4.64 -14.68
N LYS A 78 -11.30 -3.95 -14.00
CA LYS A 78 -11.22 -2.49 -13.82
C LYS A 78 -9.96 -2.08 -13.08
N LEU A 79 -9.60 -2.83 -12.03
CA LEU A 79 -8.39 -2.59 -11.24
C LEU A 79 -7.13 -2.82 -12.10
N LEU A 80 -7.08 -3.91 -12.86
CA LEU A 80 -5.99 -4.18 -13.79
C LEU A 80 -5.84 -3.06 -14.83
N ASP A 81 -6.94 -2.62 -15.43
CA ASP A 81 -6.94 -1.57 -16.45
C ASP A 81 -6.44 -0.24 -15.86
N TYR A 82 -6.83 0.06 -14.62
CA TYR A 82 -6.31 1.22 -13.88
C TYR A 82 -4.79 1.13 -13.71
N PHE A 83 -4.27 0.03 -13.16
CA PHE A 83 -2.83 -0.18 -12.96
C PHE A 83 -2.06 -0.18 -14.28
N TRP A 84 -2.60 -0.79 -15.32
CA TRP A 84 -2.01 -0.79 -16.65
C TRP A 84 -1.88 0.62 -17.22
N ASN A 85 -2.92 1.44 -17.10
CA ASN A 85 -2.89 2.83 -17.56
C ASN A 85 -1.95 3.69 -16.70
N LEU A 86 -1.89 3.44 -15.40
CA LEU A 86 -0.96 4.09 -14.50
C LEU A 86 0.50 3.78 -14.87
N ASN A 87 0.82 2.50 -15.15
CA ASN A 87 2.14 2.06 -15.55
C ASN A 87 2.59 2.65 -16.91
N LYS A 88 1.65 2.87 -17.83
CA LYS A 88 1.95 3.56 -19.11
C LYS A 88 2.34 5.03 -18.91
N LYS A 89 1.72 5.70 -17.94
CA LYS A 89 1.95 7.13 -17.68
C LYS A 89 3.15 7.37 -16.77
N ASN A 90 3.39 6.47 -15.84
CA ASN A 90 4.43 6.57 -14.82
C ASN A 90 5.31 5.33 -14.84
N LYS A 91 6.62 5.53 -14.77
CA LYS A 91 7.58 4.43 -14.55
C LYS A 91 7.92 4.40 -13.07
N TYR A 92 7.54 3.33 -12.39
CA TYR A 92 7.90 3.09 -11.00
C TYR A 92 9.09 2.14 -10.94
N ASP A 93 10.09 2.51 -10.14
CA ASP A 93 11.29 1.68 -9.92
C ASP A 93 10.98 0.55 -8.93
N ILE A 94 10.22 0.89 -7.88
CA ILE A 94 9.83 -0.04 -6.80
C ILE A 94 8.33 0.09 -6.56
N ILE A 95 7.69 -1.06 -6.37
CA ILE A 95 6.28 -1.13 -5.99
C ILE A 95 6.15 -1.94 -4.71
N PHE A 96 5.53 -1.36 -3.69
CA PHE A 96 5.12 -2.07 -2.49
C PHE A 96 3.64 -2.45 -2.61
N CYS A 97 3.33 -3.71 -2.37
CA CYS A 97 1.97 -4.23 -2.35
C CYS A 97 1.86 -5.38 -1.34
N PRO A 98 0.68 -5.92 -1.04
CA PRO A 98 0.58 -7.10 -0.19
C PRO A 98 1.43 -8.25 -0.70
N SER A 99 1.92 -9.08 0.23
CA SER A 99 2.65 -10.31 -0.08
C SER A 99 1.79 -11.31 -0.84
N SER A 100 2.41 -12.13 -1.69
CA SER A 100 1.75 -13.29 -2.32
C SER A 100 1.30 -14.36 -1.33
N TYR A 101 1.79 -14.31 -0.09
CA TYR A 101 1.43 -15.22 1.01
C TYR A 101 0.26 -14.71 1.85
N ASP A 102 -0.22 -13.50 1.59
CA ASP A 102 -1.37 -12.93 2.29
C ASP A 102 -2.65 -13.68 1.91
N HIS A 103 -3.42 -14.10 2.92
CA HIS A 103 -4.65 -14.89 2.74
C HIS A 103 -5.91 -14.02 2.66
N HIS A 104 -5.82 -12.71 2.86
CA HIS A 104 -6.97 -11.84 2.71
C HIS A 104 -7.39 -11.75 1.23
N GLN A 105 -8.66 -11.98 0.95
CA GLN A 105 -9.17 -12.07 -0.43
C GLN A 105 -8.87 -10.83 -1.29
N ASP A 106 -9.03 -9.62 -0.73
CA ASP A 106 -8.76 -8.37 -1.45
C ASP A 106 -7.26 -8.19 -1.70
N HIS A 107 -6.41 -8.58 -0.73
CA HIS A 107 -4.94 -8.52 -0.86
C HIS A 107 -4.45 -9.44 -1.97
N GLN A 108 -5.00 -10.66 -2.07
CA GLN A 108 -4.67 -11.58 -3.15
C GLN A 108 -5.01 -11.01 -4.53
N ILE A 109 -6.17 -10.36 -4.68
CA ILE A 109 -6.57 -9.72 -5.92
C ILE A 109 -5.60 -8.57 -6.25
N VAL A 110 -5.30 -7.71 -5.28
CA VAL A 110 -4.38 -6.58 -5.50
C VAL A 110 -3.00 -7.08 -5.90
N TYR A 111 -2.43 -8.05 -5.17
CA TYR A 111 -1.15 -8.65 -5.54
C TYR A 111 -1.13 -9.17 -6.99
N GLN A 112 -2.16 -9.97 -7.36
CA GLN A 112 -2.24 -10.57 -8.69
C GLN A 112 -2.32 -9.52 -9.79
N GLU A 113 -3.10 -8.46 -9.61
CA GLU A 113 -3.27 -7.43 -10.64
C GLU A 113 -2.05 -6.50 -10.71
N VAL A 114 -1.39 -6.21 -9.58
CA VAL A 114 -0.10 -5.51 -9.55
C VAL A 114 0.96 -6.30 -10.32
N PHE A 115 1.09 -7.60 -10.04
CA PHE A 115 2.06 -8.46 -10.72
C PHE A 115 1.82 -8.51 -12.24
N ARG A 116 0.56 -8.49 -12.68
CA ARG A 116 0.20 -8.47 -14.10
C ARG A 116 0.49 -7.14 -14.78
N ALA A 117 0.25 -6.03 -14.07
CA ALA A 117 0.37 -4.68 -14.63
C ALA A 117 1.81 -4.16 -14.68
N PHE A 118 2.65 -4.51 -13.70
CA PHE A 118 3.96 -3.89 -13.48
C PHE A 118 5.15 -4.85 -13.67
N LYS A 119 5.11 -5.65 -14.72
CA LYS A 119 6.10 -6.73 -15.00
C LYS A 119 7.57 -6.30 -15.07
N HIS A 120 7.83 -5.01 -15.25
CA HIS A 120 9.18 -4.47 -15.44
C HIS A 120 9.67 -3.65 -14.24
N SER A 121 8.89 -3.57 -13.17
CA SER A 121 9.26 -2.91 -11.92
C SER A 121 9.74 -3.94 -10.90
N THR A 122 10.52 -3.50 -9.91
CA THR A 122 10.80 -4.31 -8.72
C THR A 122 9.56 -4.30 -7.84
N ILE A 123 8.96 -5.48 -7.61
CA ILE A 123 7.78 -5.63 -6.75
C ILE A 123 8.23 -6.23 -5.42
N LEU A 124 7.96 -5.55 -4.32
CA LEU A 124 8.23 -5.96 -2.96
C LEU A 124 6.90 -6.18 -2.22
N GLY A 125 6.67 -7.42 -1.78
CA GLY A 125 5.52 -7.78 -0.98
C GLY A 125 5.74 -7.44 0.48
N TYR A 126 4.92 -6.58 1.08
CA TYR A 126 4.94 -6.34 2.52
C TYR A 126 4.13 -7.39 3.27
N GLU A 127 4.55 -7.66 4.50
CA GLU A 127 3.89 -8.62 5.39
C GLU A 127 2.89 -7.91 6.30
N LEU A 128 1.69 -8.55 6.43
CA LEU A 128 0.76 -8.30 7.52
C LEU A 128 0.65 -9.59 8.34
N PRO A 129 1.25 -9.68 9.53
CA PRO A 129 1.45 -10.95 10.24
C PRO A 129 0.19 -11.77 10.49
N TRP A 130 -0.95 -11.12 10.74
CA TRP A 130 -2.23 -11.81 10.98
C TRP A 130 -2.86 -12.43 9.73
N ASN A 131 -2.44 -11.98 8.54
CA ASN A 131 -2.93 -12.50 7.26
C ASN A 131 -2.01 -13.58 6.68
N ASN A 132 -0.80 -13.76 7.22
CA ASN A 132 0.21 -14.67 6.68
C ASN A 132 0.44 -15.84 7.65
N ARG A 133 0.14 -17.06 7.24
CA ARG A 133 0.49 -18.27 8.01
C ARG A 133 1.95 -18.64 7.84
N THR A 134 2.49 -18.41 6.67
CA THR A 134 3.91 -18.59 6.32
C THR A 134 4.35 -17.35 5.56
N PHE A 135 5.56 -16.90 5.82
CA PHE A 135 6.14 -15.77 5.11
C PHE A 135 7.59 -16.08 4.76
N ARG A 136 7.89 -16.05 3.48
CA ARG A 136 9.28 -16.18 3.02
C ARG A 136 9.86 -14.78 2.88
N THR A 137 10.81 -14.44 3.72
CA THR A 137 11.48 -13.15 3.68
C THR A 137 12.70 -13.22 2.78
N ASP A 138 12.62 -12.53 1.66
CA ASP A 138 13.72 -12.43 0.69
C ASP A 138 14.47 -11.09 0.81
N VAL A 139 13.86 -10.05 1.39
CA VAL A 139 14.44 -8.70 1.51
C VAL A 139 14.21 -8.16 2.92
N PHE A 140 15.27 -7.60 3.52
CA PHE A 140 15.20 -6.86 4.76
C PHE A 140 15.67 -5.42 4.52
N ILE A 141 14.89 -4.45 4.98
CA ILE A 141 15.24 -3.04 4.93
C ILE A 141 15.38 -2.55 6.37
N SER A 142 16.62 -2.21 6.76
CA SER A 142 16.85 -1.67 8.10
C SER A 142 16.23 -0.28 8.21
N VAL A 143 15.55 -0.03 9.30
CA VAL A 143 14.97 1.26 9.68
C VAL A 143 15.56 1.70 11.02
N ASP A 144 15.54 2.99 11.29
CA ASP A 144 15.99 3.55 12.57
C ASP A 144 14.79 3.96 13.45
N GLU A 145 15.06 4.54 14.61
CA GLU A 145 14.01 4.93 15.56
C GLU A 145 13.10 6.02 15.00
N ASP A 146 13.64 6.97 14.23
CA ASP A 146 12.84 8.05 13.61
C ASP A 146 11.86 7.47 12.58
N ASP A 147 12.26 6.43 11.86
CA ASP A 147 11.39 5.74 10.90
C ASP A 147 10.26 4.97 11.61
N LEU A 148 10.57 4.35 12.75
CA LEU A 148 9.58 3.66 13.59
C LEU A 148 8.60 4.64 14.22
N ASP A 149 9.09 5.76 14.76
CA ASP A 149 8.26 6.83 15.32
C ASP A 149 7.33 7.42 14.26
N ALA A 150 7.81 7.59 13.03
CA ALA A 150 6.98 8.03 11.93
C ALA A 150 5.88 7.02 11.61
N LYS A 151 6.19 5.73 11.58
CA LYS A 151 5.19 4.66 11.39
C LYS A 151 4.12 4.69 12.50
N ILE A 152 4.52 4.87 13.75
CA ILE A 152 3.58 4.98 14.88
C ILE A 152 2.65 6.19 14.67
N LYS A 153 3.22 7.35 14.32
CA LYS A 153 2.42 8.56 14.04
C LYS A 153 1.45 8.36 12.88
N MET A 154 1.83 7.61 11.86
CA MET A 154 0.92 7.28 10.75
C MET A 154 -0.25 6.43 11.25
N LEU A 155 0.02 5.43 12.10
CA LEU A 155 -1.00 4.57 12.69
C LEU A 155 -1.90 5.34 13.68
N ASP A 156 -1.36 6.31 14.41
CA ASP A 156 -2.10 7.17 15.34
C ASP A 156 -3.11 8.11 14.62
N CYS A 157 -3.02 8.26 13.29
CA CYS A 157 -4.03 8.99 12.51
C CYS A 157 -5.37 8.25 12.47
N TYR A 158 -5.38 6.93 12.72
CA TYR A 158 -6.59 6.11 12.63
C TYR A 158 -7.29 6.03 13.99
N GLN A 159 -8.57 6.37 13.98
CA GLN A 159 -9.48 6.23 15.13
C GLN A 159 -10.46 5.07 14.95
N THR A 160 -10.32 4.36 13.85
CA THR A 160 -11.17 3.23 13.43
C THR A 160 -10.54 1.90 13.76
#